data_790f93a40d0db92bab2ea954bc423595
#
_entry.id   790f93a40d0db92bab2ea954bc423595
#
_cell.length_a   1.000
_cell.length_b   1.000
_cell.length_c   1.000
_cell.angle_alpha   90.00
_cell.angle_beta   90.00
_cell.angle_gamma   90.00
#
_symmetry.space_group_name_H-M   'P 1'
#
loop_
_entity.id
_entity.type
_entity.pdbx_description
1 polymer ?
#
loop_
_entity_poly.entity_id
_entity_poly.type
_entity_poly.pdbx_seq_one_letter_code
_entity_poly.pdbx_strand_id
1 'polypeptide(L)'
;MSEPSELSRQASVIPYVDFHTGATRLLSLNLTTGNGMVHSKYRPLASIDGRQYVVVWGLVSFEIPADRNVHVSVHLEGDIIGQAASLILPPGDAQVRYTYETHYGSGIGSLTPA
;
A
#
# COMPACT_ATOMS: atom_id res chain seq x y z
N MET A 1 -10.13 -1.52 -26.33
CA MET A 1 -9.20 -1.07 -25.31
C MET A 1 -9.92 -0.11 -24.38
N SER A 2 -9.94 -0.39 -23.10
CA SER A 2 -10.59 0.49 -22.16
C SER A 2 -9.72 1.73 -21.89
N GLU A 3 -10.35 2.86 -21.71
CA GLU A 3 -9.63 4.06 -21.31
C GLU A 3 -9.14 3.95 -19.88
N PRO A 4 -7.99 4.57 -19.54
CA PRO A 4 -7.54 4.62 -18.15
C PRO A 4 -8.59 5.34 -17.30
N SER A 5 -8.74 4.90 -16.07
CA SER A 5 -9.60 5.58 -15.12
C SER A 5 -9.06 6.98 -14.82
N GLU A 6 -9.90 7.82 -14.25
CA GLU A 6 -9.49 9.14 -13.83
C GLU A 6 -8.38 9.09 -12.77
N LEU A 7 -8.43 8.08 -11.87
CA LEU A 7 -7.40 7.90 -10.84
C LEU A 7 -6.04 7.57 -11.44
N SER A 8 -5.98 6.71 -12.45
CA SER A 8 -4.70 6.31 -13.05
C SER A 8 -4.06 7.43 -13.87
N ARG A 9 -4.80 8.50 -14.18
CA ARG A 9 -4.25 9.70 -14.84
C ARG A 9 -3.57 10.66 -13.87
N GLN A 10 -3.80 10.50 -12.57
CA GLN A 10 -3.18 11.36 -11.57
C GLN A 10 -1.72 10.95 -11.37
N ALA A 11 -0.80 11.91 -11.45
CA ALA A 11 0.63 11.64 -11.36
C ALA A 11 1.06 11.05 -10.02
N SER A 12 0.31 11.31 -8.95
CA SER A 12 0.59 10.85 -7.60
C SER A 12 -0.05 9.50 -7.27
N VAL A 13 -0.79 8.90 -8.22
CA VAL A 13 -1.51 7.63 -7.99
C VAL A 13 -0.85 6.54 -8.82
N ILE A 14 -0.51 5.42 -8.16
CA ILE A 14 0.02 4.25 -8.82
C ILE A 14 -1.16 3.44 -9.38
N PRO A 15 -1.25 3.27 -10.71
CA PRO A 15 -2.39 2.56 -11.31
C PRO A 15 -2.32 1.07 -10.99
N TYR A 16 -3.49 0.42 -10.98
CA TYR A 16 -3.57 -1.03 -10.85
C TYR A 16 -3.03 -1.67 -12.13
N VAL A 17 -2.02 -2.53 -11.98
CA VAL A 17 -1.28 -3.05 -13.15
C VAL A 17 -1.93 -4.24 -13.81
N ASP A 18 -2.74 -5.00 -13.08
CA ASP A 18 -3.45 -6.13 -13.64
C ASP A 18 -4.71 -5.67 -14.36
N PHE A 19 -5.14 -6.46 -15.35
CA PHE A 19 -6.33 -6.13 -16.12
C PHE A 19 -7.57 -6.13 -15.21
N HIS A 20 -8.33 -5.03 -15.25
CA HIS A 20 -9.54 -4.87 -14.46
C HIS A 20 -10.51 -3.94 -15.19
N THR A 21 -11.74 -4.40 -15.40
CA THR A 21 -12.78 -3.63 -16.11
C THR A 21 -13.86 -3.06 -15.20
N GLY A 22 -13.88 -3.46 -13.92
CA GLY A 22 -14.86 -3.01 -12.95
C GLY A 22 -14.53 -1.66 -12.34
N ALA A 23 -15.31 -1.27 -11.35
CA ALA A 23 -15.09 -0.02 -10.62
C ALA A 23 -13.78 -0.07 -9.85
N THR A 24 -13.16 1.09 -9.70
CA THR A 24 -11.94 1.26 -8.91
C THR A 24 -12.15 2.30 -7.82
N ARG A 25 -11.27 2.26 -6.82
CA ARG A 25 -11.24 3.26 -5.74
C ARG A 25 -9.80 3.58 -5.37
N LEU A 26 -9.62 4.65 -4.60
CA LEU A 26 -8.32 5.07 -4.12
C LEU A 26 -8.02 4.43 -2.78
N LEU A 27 -6.83 3.81 -2.68
CA LEU A 27 -6.23 3.37 -1.43
C LEU A 27 -5.02 4.25 -1.15
N SER A 28 -5.00 4.90 0.02
CA SER A 28 -3.85 5.68 0.45
C SER A 28 -3.21 5.01 1.67
N LEU A 29 -1.89 4.84 1.60
CA LEU A 29 -1.10 4.28 2.69
C LEU A 29 -0.20 5.39 3.22
N ASN A 30 -0.31 5.68 4.52
CA ASN A 30 0.60 6.58 5.21
C ASN A 30 1.69 5.74 5.87
N LEU A 31 2.89 5.75 5.30
CA LEU A 31 3.99 4.88 5.69
C LEU A 31 4.88 5.60 6.68
N THR A 32 4.87 5.14 7.93
CA THR A 32 5.58 5.80 9.02
C THR A 32 6.48 4.84 9.78
N THR A 33 7.52 5.39 10.37
CA THR A 33 8.35 4.71 11.36
C THR A 33 8.80 5.73 12.40
N GLY A 34 8.77 5.34 13.66
CA GLY A 34 9.31 6.17 14.75
C GLY A 34 10.82 6.09 14.89
N ASN A 35 11.50 5.31 14.05
CA ASN A 35 12.94 5.11 14.12
C ASN A 35 13.64 5.85 12.99
N GLY A 36 14.39 6.91 13.34
CA GLY A 36 15.07 7.75 12.35
C GLY A 36 16.14 7.02 11.53
N MET A 37 16.80 6.01 12.11
CA MET A 37 17.80 5.21 11.38
C MET A 37 17.11 4.36 10.32
N VAL A 38 15.98 3.76 10.64
CA VAL A 38 15.19 2.98 9.68
C VAL A 38 14.68 3.89 8.58
N HIS A 39 14.18 5.06 8.93
CA HIS A 39 13.67 6.03 7.96
C HIS A 39 14.74 6.41 6.92
N SER A 40 15.99 6.57 7.35
CA SER A 40 17.08 6.97 6.46
C SER A 40 17.70 5.80 5.69
N LYS A 41 17.66 4.57 6.24
CA LYS A 41 18.35 3.39 5.69
C LYS A 41 17.48 2.50 4.83
N TYR A 42 16.21 2.41 5.13
CA TYR A 42 15.32 1.43 4.49
C TYR A 42 14.17 2.13 3.80
N ARG A 43 13.74 1.56 2.68
CA ARG A 43 12.50 1.94 2.03
C ARG A 43 11.47 0.85 2.27
N PRO A 44 10.20 1.23 2.50
CA PRO A 44 9.15 0.23 2.59
C PRO A 44 8.84 -0.36 1.22
N LEU A 45 8.40 -1.62 1.23
CA LEU A 45 7.84 -2.27 0.06
C LEU A 45 6.36 -2.45 0.31
N ALA A 46 5.54 -1.94 -0.60
CA ALA A 46 4.09 -2.14 -0.58
C ALA A 46 3.71 -3.17 -1.64
N SER A 47 2.78 -4.05 -1.31
CA SER A 47 2.32 -5.09 -2.23
C SER A 47 0.81 -4.99 -2.38
N ILE A 48 0.35 -4.94 -3.62
CA ILE A 48 -1.07 -4.91 -3.97
C ILE A 48 -1.35 -6.15 -4.82
N ASP A 49 -2.15 -7.07 -4.31
CA ASP A 49 -2.48 -8.35 -4.94
C ASP A 49 -1.22 -9.09 -5.44
N GLY A 50 -0.17 -9.07 -4.60
CA GLY A 50 1.09 -9.75 -4.89
C GLY A 50 2.08 -8.95 -5.74
N ARG A 51 1.69 -7.81 -6.30
CA ARG A 51 2.60 -6.95 -7.06
C ARG A 51 3.31 -6.00 -6.10
N GLN A 52 4.65 -6.06 -6.09
CA GLN A 52 5.46 -5.28 -5.17
C GLN A 52 5.93 -3.96 -5.77
N TYR A 53 5.95 -2.94 -4.92
CA TYR A 53 6.44 -1.61 -5.25
C TYR A 53 7.40 -1.14 -4.16
N VAL A 54 8.57 -0.67 -4.57
CA VAL A 54 9.45 0.05 -3.66
C VAL A 54 8.95 1.48 -3.58
N VAL A 55 8.56 1.91 -2.40
CA VAL A 55 7.94 3.21 -2.20
C VAL A 55 8.75 4.03 -1.18
N VAL A 56 8.39 5.29 -1.01
CA VAL A 56 9.05 6.17 -0.05
C VAL A 56 8.20 6.31 1.21
N TRP A 57 8.82 6.69 2.31
CA TRP A 57 8.09 7.02 3.52
C TRP A 57 7.16 8.20 3.27
N GLY A 58 6.02 8.21 3.95
CA GLY A 58 4.98 9.19 3.76
C GLY A 58 3.75 8.61 3.07
N LEU A 59 2.98 9.47 2.42
CA LEU A 59 1.73 9.06 1.79
C LEU A 59 1.99 8.54 0.38
N VAL A 60 1.50 7.34 0.11
CA VAL A 60 1.47 6.75 -1.24
C VAL A 60 0.04 6.32 -1.54
N SER A 61 -0.40 6.55 -2.76
CA SER A 61 -1.77 6.24 -3.18
C SER A 61 -1.77 5.29 -4.36
N PHE A 62 -2.72 4.35 -4.33
CA PHE A 62 -2.90 3.32 -5.35
C PHE A 62 -4.34 3.34 -5.85
N GLU A 63 -4.49 3.11 -7.15
CA GLU A 63 -5.78 2.71 -7.70
C GLU A 63 -5.95 1.21 -7.50
N ILE A 64 -7.08 0.80 -6.94
CA ILE A 64 -7.37 -0.62 -6.68
C ILE A 64 -8.78 -0.97 -7.15
N PRO A 65 -9.06 -2.26 -7.45
CA PRO A 65 -10.43 -2.70 -7.70
C PRO A 65 -11.35 -2.41 -6.51
N ALA A 66 -12.56 -1.94 -6.81
CA ALA A 66 -13.58 -1.63 -5.80
C ALA A 66 -14.62 -2.74 -5.65
N ASP A 67 -14.68 -3.67 -6.58
CA ASP A 67 -15.73 -4.68 -6.69
C ASP A 67 -15.31 -6.08 -6.20
N ARG A 68 -14.11 -6.19 -5.64
CA ARG A 68 -13.59 -7.46 -5.12
C ARG A 68 -12.62 -7.23 -3.98
N ASN A 69 -12.25 -8.32 -3.29
CA ASN A 69 -11.21 -8.27 -2.26
C ASN A 69 -9.86 -7.91 -2.87
N VAL A 70 -9.10 -7.09 -2.15
CA VAL A 70 -7.73 -6.71 -2.55
C VAL A 70 -6.80 -7.00 -1.38
N HIS A 71 -5.74 -7.75 -1.64
CA HIS A 71 -4.71 -8.03 -0.65
C HIS A 71 -3.70 -6.88 -0.63
N VAL A 72 -3.45 -6.34 0.56
CA VAL A 72 -2.52 -5.24 0.78
C VAL A 72 -1.50 -5.68 1.83
N SER A 73 -0.23 -5.49 1.55
CA SER A 73 0.82 -5.73 2.53
C SER A 73 1.93 -4.70 2.42
N VAL A 74 2.63 -4.49 3.54
CA VAL A 74 3.81 -3.62 3.61
C VAL A 74 4.85 -4.33 4.45
N HIS A 75 6.11 -4.25 4.05
CA HIS A 75 7.21 -4.79 4.82
C HIS A 75 8.50 -4.02 4.54
N LEU A 76 9.51 -4.29 5.34
CA LEU A 76 10.87 -3.77 5.14
C LEU A 76 11.78 -4.93 4.76
N GLU A 77 12.66 -4.71 3.79
CA GLU A 77 13.70 -5.67 3.41
C GLU A 77 15.08 -5.10 3.71
N GLY A 78 15.89 -5.93 4.34
CA GLY A 78 17.32 -5.73 4.55
C GLY A 78 17.98 -7.09 4.41
N ASP A 79 18.78 -7.49 5.39
CA ASP A 79 19.32 -8.85 5.44
C ASP A 79 18.20 -9.88 5.64
N ILE A 80 17.14 -9.46 6.30
CA ILE A 80 15.93 -10.26 6.48
C ILE A 80 14.70 -9.39 6.19
N ILE A 81 13.60 -10.06 5.87
CA ILE A 81 12.29 -9.40 5.76
C ILE A 81 11.76 -9.19 7.18
N GLY A 82 11.35 -7.98 7.48
CA GLY A 82 10.82 -7.65 8.80
C GLY A 82 9.71 -6.61 8.74
N GLN A 83 9.11 -6.36 9.90
CA GLN A 83 8.06 -5.36 10.07
C GLN A 83 6.88 -5.54 9.11
N ALA A 84 6.54 -6.80 8.81
CA ALA A 84 5.48 -7.11 7.85
C ALA A 84 4.11 -6.88 8.46
N ALA A 85 3.20 -6.31 7.67
CA ALA A 85 1.78 -6.16 7.99
C ALA A 85 0.97 -6.39 6.73
N SER A 86 -0.17 -7.04 6.85
CA SER A 86 -1.04 -7.31 5.71
C SER A 86 -2.50 -7.30 6.12
N LEU A 87 -3.35 -7.03 5.14
CA LEU A 87 -4.80 -7.11 5.32
C LEU A 87 -5.47 -7.40 3.98
N ILE A 88 -6.73 -7.81 4.04
CA ILE A 88 -7.58 -7.96 2.86
C ILE A 88 -8.67 -6.90 2.95
N LEU A 89 -8.72 -6.02 1.95
CA LEU A 89 -9.78 -5.02 1.84
C LEU A 89 -10.99 -5.64 1.15
N PRO A 90 -12.16 -5.63 1.81
CA PRO A 90 -13.37 -6.09 1.14
C PRO A 90 -13.82 -5.10 0.05
N PRO A 91 -14.74 -5.52 -0.83
CA PRO A 91 -15.28 -4.59 -1.83
C PRO A 91 -15.92 -3.36 -1.19
N GLY A 92 -15.84 -2.26 -1.88
CA GLY A 92 -16.42 -0.99 -1.47
C GLY A 92 -16.01 0.11 -2.42
N ASP A 93 -16.79 1.16 -2.51
CA ASP A 93 -16.56 2.26 -3.44
C ASP A 93 -16.00 3.52 -2.79
N ALA A 94 -15.91 3.55 -1.47
CA ALA A 94 -15.34 4.68 -0.76
C ALA A 94 -13.80 4.63 -0.80
N GLN A 95 -13.19 5.81 -0.85
CA GLN A 95 -11.75 5.94 -0.65
C GLN A 95 -11.37 5.42 0.73
N VAL A 96 -10.27 4.67 0.82
CA VAL A 96 -9.77 4.12 2.08
C VAL A 96 -8.36 4.62 2.36
N ARG A 97 -8.06 4.78 3.64
CA ARG A 97 -6.74 5.21 4.09
C ARG A 97 -6.32 4.37 5.28
N TYR A 98 -5.07 3.90 5.23
CA TYR A 98 -4.45 3.12 6.31
C TYR A 98 -3.12 3.72 6.68
N THR A 99 -2.72 3.56 7.95
CA THR A 99 -1.40 3.93 8.43
C THR A 99 -0.59 2.68 8.71
N TYR A 100 0.62 2.64 8.17
CA TYR A 100 1.61 1.61 8.45
C TYR A 100 2.60 2.13 9.49
N GLU A 101 2.85 1.33 10.52
CA GLU A 101 3.83 1.64 11.55
C GLU A 101 4.72 0.43 11.81
N THR A 102 5.99 0.69 12.17
CA THR A 102 6.94 -0.32 12.58
C THR A 102 6.93 -0.47 14.10
N HIS A 103 7.16 -1.70 14.57
CA HIS A 103 7.20 -2.00 16.01
C HIS A 103 8.42 -2.87 16.32
N TYR A 104 9.42 -2.29 16.97
CA TYR A 104 10.70 -2.99 17.17
C TYR A 104 10.65 -4.01 18.29
N GLY A 105 9.74 -3.87 19.24
CA GLY A 105 9.57 -4.86 20.30
C GLY A 105 9.09 -6.22 19.78
N SER A 106 8.21 -6.21 18.77
CA SER A 106 7.65 -7.44 18.21
C SER A 106 8.30 -7.87 16.89
N GLY A 107 8.90 -6.93 16.16
CA GLY A 107 9.39 -7.18 14.80
C GLY A 107 8.30 -7.24 13.74
N ILE A 108 7.06 -6.93 14.10
CA ILE A 108 5.90 -6.98 13.21
C ILE A 108 5.37 -5.57 13.02
N GLY A 109 5.10 -5.19 11.77
CA GLY A 109 4.45 -3.92 11.47
C GLY A 109 2.95 -3.97 11.71
N SER A 110 2.29 -2.83 11.57
CA SER A 110 0.84 -2.75 11.65
C SER A 110 0.27 -1.91 10.52
N LEU A 111 -0.93 -2.28 10.07
CA LEU A 111 -1.75 -1.50 9.14
C LEU A 111 -3.08 -1.23 9.84
N THR A 112 -3.34 0.02 10.15
CA THR A 112 -4.56 0.42 10.86
C THR A 112 -5.29 1.51 10.08
N PRO A 113 -6.64 1.55 10.15
CA PRO A 113 -7.38 2.64 9.52
C PRO A 113 -6.90 4.01 10.03
N ALA A 114 -6.72 4.90 9.11
CA ALA A 114 -6.26 6.26 9.41
C ALA A 114 -7.43 7.23 9.53
#